data_d38595a4be4ff2055cf7623fd090a9b4
#
_entry.id   d38595a4be4ff2055cf7623fd090a9b4
#
_cell.length_a   1.000
_cell.length_b   1.000
_cell.length_c   1.000
_cell.angle_alpha   90.00
_cell.angle_beta   90.00
_cell.angle_gamma   90.00
#
_symmetry.space_group_name_H-M   'P 1'
#
loop_
_entity.id
_entity.type
_entity.pdbx_description
1 polymer ?
#
loop_
_entity_poly.entity_id
_entity_poly.type
_entity_poly.pdbx_seq_one_letter_code
_entity_poly.pdbx_strand_id
1 'polypeptide(L)'
;MVYSLWHVWHILPIPNIYKYIVVGILATVVCWFFGNFTIFNIDHWPMPLARASYQIGNSAIFILMYTVLIFIALDLARLAHILPRSFLVDSWKGTLSVAAVLMAIFIYGYFQYRNKVRVPIKLQTNKTTGSVKKIVMVSDLHVGYHIDRKELSSWVDKINDEYADLILIGGDIIDGRMRPLIEENMAEEFRRFNAPVYACIGNHEYYTGKKAAEKFYREANINLLIDQTVTVKGINIIGRDDRTNEKRCSLKDLTGHLDMRKFTILLDHQPYHLEQAEEAGIDFQLSGHTHYGQMWPINWIEDVIYEKAHGALTKGNTQYYISSGIGIWGAKFRLGTQSEYVVAQLPITIKQNTAKNKRDRNAN
;
A
#
# COMPACT_ATOMS: atom_id res chain seq x y z
N MET A 1 9.30 21.05 12.48
CA MET A 1 10.18 21.89 11.65
C MET A 1 11.07 22.82 12.51
N VAL A 2 10.52 23.77 13.29
CA VAL A 2 11.33 24.74 14.06
C VAL A 2 12.37 24.06 14.95
N TYR A 3 11.99 23.03 15.72
CA TYR A 3 12.88 22.26 16.58
C TYR A 3 14.09 21.68 15.81
N SER A 4 13.85 21.05 14.66
CA SER A 4 14.93 20.45 13.85
C SER A 4 15.87 21.52 13.26
N LEU A 5 15.30 22.63 12.77
CA LEU A 5 16.10 23.72 12.22
C LEU A 5 16.94 24.41 13.29
N TRP A 6 16.40 24.52 14.52
CA TRP A 6 17.14 25.03 15.67
C TRP A 6 18.35 24.15 15.99
N HIS A 7 18.19 22.80 16.01
CA HIS A 7 19.30 21.88 16.22
C HIS A 7 20.31 21.92 15.08
N VAL A 8 19.85 21.96 13.81
CA VAL A 8 20.75 22.11 12.65
C VAL A 8 21.56 23.39 12.75
N TRP A 9 20.94 24.51 13.15
CA TRP A 9 21.66 25.77 13.37
C TRP A 9 22.77 25.64 14.40
N HIS A 10 22.51 24.99 15.53
CA HIS A 10 23.47 24.91 16.63
C HIS A 10 24.58 23.88 16.41
N ILE A 11 24.28 22.76 15.73
CA ILE A 11 25.25 21.68 15.52
C ILE A 11 26.30 22.05 14.44
N LEU A 12 25.94 22.88 13.46
CA LEU A 12 26.81 23.22 12.33
C LEU A 12 27.98 24.10 12.74
N PRO A 13 29.26 23.66 12.61
CA PRO A 13 30.44 24.45 12.94
C PRO A 13 30.90 25.31 11.75
N ILE A 14 30.02 26.17 11.23
CA ILE A 14 30.27 27.07 10.10
C ILE A 14 29.86 28.51 10.44
N PRO A 15 30.36 29.54 9.73
CA PRO A 15 29.95 30.92 9.96
C PRO A 15 28.44 31.12 9.79
N ASN A 16 27.87 32.03 10.56
CA ASN A 16 26.41 32.25 10.63
C ASN A 16 25.78 32.51 9.27
N ILE A 17 26.46 33.18 8.36
CA ILE A 17 25.93 33.45 7.01
C ILE A 17 25.59 32.12 6.28
N TYR A 18 26.44 31.10 6.39
CA TYR A 18 26.18 29.80 5.78
C TYR A 18 25.11 29.00 6.57
N LYS A 19 25.00 29.18 7.90
CA LYS A 19 23.92 28.61 8.69
C LYS A 19 22.55 29.12 8.20
N TYR A 20 22.41 30.44 7.93
CA TYR A 20 21.19 31.00 7.38
C TYR A 20 20.83 30.37 6.02
N ILE A 21 21.83 30.18 5.15
CA ILE A 21 21.62 29.56 3.83
C ILE A 21 21.14 28.12 4.00
N VAL A 22 21.83 27.30 4.81
CA VAL A 22 21.47 25.89 5.02
C VAL A 22 20.07 25.76 5.62
N VAL A 23 19.78 26.50 6.69
CA VAL A 23 18.47 26.47 7.35
C VAL A 23 17.36 26.97 6.41
N GLY A 24 17.65 28.04 5.62
CA GLY A 24 16.72 28.55 4.63
C GLY A 24 16.41 27.52 3.53
N ILE A 25 17.41 26.84 3.00
CA ILE A 25 17.21 25.74 2.02
C ILE A 25 16.38 24.62 2.63
N LEU A 26 16.71 24.13 3.83
CA LEU A 26 15.98 23.06 4.49
C LEU A 26 14.52 23.44 4.77
N ALA A 27 14.27 24.66 5.23
CA ALA A 27 12.93 25.17 5.44
C ALA A 27 12.13 25.22 4.12
N THR A 28 12.75 25.71 3.05
CA THR A 28 12.14 25.76 1.72
C THR A 28 11.79 24.38 1.20
N VAL A 29 12.71 23.41 1.31
CA VAL A 29 12.47 22.02 0.86
C VAL A 29 11.33 21.34 1.64
N VAL A 30 11.22 21.61 2.94
CA VAL A 30 10.08 21.10 3.74
C VAL A 30 8.77 21.79 3.32
N CYS A 31 8.78 23.11 3.11
CA CYS A 31 7.60 23.83 2.63
C CYS A 31 7.19 23.41 1.21
N TRP A 32 8.12 22.91 0.42
CA TRP A 32 7.87 22.42 -0.94
C TRP A 32 6.85 21.29 -0.99
N PHE A 33 6.83 20.44 0.03
CA PHE A 33 5.79 19.41 0.18
C PHE A 33 4.38 20.03 0.12
N PHE A 34 4.12 21.03 0.95
CA PHE A 34 2.82 21.71 0.95
C PHE A 34 2.56 22.44 -0.37
N GLY A 35 3.62 23.03 -0.97
CA GLY A 35 3.53 23.68 -2.27
C GLY A 35 3.02 22.75 -3.38
N ASN A 36 3.44 21.51 -3.40
CA ASN A 36 2.99 20.49 -4.38
C ASN A 36 1.48 20.20 -4.30
N PHE A 37 0.88 20.36 -3.13
CA PHE A 37 -0.56 20.09 -2.94
C PHE A 37 -1.44 21.33 -3.05
N THR A 38 -0.88 22.53 -2.81
CA THR A 38 -1.69 23.75 -2.66
C THR A 38 -1.37 24.85 -3.65
N ILE A 39 -0.11 25.03 -4.03
CA ILE A 39 0.36 26.18 -4.81
C ILE A 39 0.85 25.77 -6.20
N PHE A 40 1.64 24.69 -6.29
CA PHE A 40 2.29 24.30 -7.53
C PHE A 40 1.35 23.43 -8.35
N ASN A 41 0.97 23.92 -9.53
CA ASN A 41 0.26 23.08 -10.49
C ASN A 41 1.30 22.28 -11.33
N ILE A 42 1.88 21.25 -10.70
CA ILE A 42 2.92 20.43 -11.31
C ILE A 42 2.44 19.68 -12.57
N ASP A 43 1.12 19.59 -12.79
CA ASP A 43 0.57 18.98 -14.00
C ASP A 43 0.87 19.80 -15.27
N HIS A 44 1.28 21.07 -15.13
CA HIS A 44 1.71 21.91 -16.27
C HIS A 44 3.24 21.94 -16.46
N TRP A 45 4.00 21.30 -15.58
CA TRP A 45 5.45 21.29 -15.69
C TRP A 45 5.93 20.18 -16.63
N PRO A 46 7.13 20.30 -17.24
CA PRO A 46 7.75 19.15 -17.91
C PRO A 46 7.82 17.94 -16.97
N MET A 47 7.49 16.73 -17.49
CA MET A 47 7.37 15.52 -16.67
C MET A 47 8.56 15.25 -15.75
N PRO A 48 9.84 15.40 -16.19
CA PRO A 48 10.98 15.21 -15.28
C PRO A 48 11.00 16.18 -14.11
N LEU A 49 10.62 17.45 -14.33
CA LEU A 49 10.56 18.45 -13.26
C LEU A 49 9.39 18.20 -12.32
N ALA A 50 8.23 17.83 -12.83
CA ALA A 50 7.07 17.45 -12.01
C ALA A 50 7.39 16.26 -11.09
N ARG A 51 8.06 15.25 -11.63
CA ARG A 51 8.54 14.10 -10.86
C ARG A 51 9.56 14.48 -9.79
N ALA A 52 10.56 15.26 -10.15
CA ALA A 52 11.56 15.72 -9.20
C ALA A 52 10.92 16.53 -8.07
N SER A 53 10.02 17.46 -8.41
CA SER A 53 9.26 18.27 -7.45
C SER A 53 8.47 17.39 -6.49
N TYR A 54 7.72 16.43 -7.02
CA TYR A 54 6.93 15.49 -6.24
C TYR A 54 7.81 14.67 -5.28
N GLN A 55 8.90 14.09 -5.79
CA GLN A 55 9.81 13.23 -5.00
C GLN A 55 10.55 14.02 -3.92
N ILE A 56 11.05 15.24 -4.24
CA ILE A 56 11.75 16.09 -3.27
C ILE A 56 10.82 16.49 -2.13
N GLY A 57 9.63 17.00 -2.45
CA GLY A 57 8.68 17.43 -1.43
C GLY A 57 8.26 16.30 -0.50
N ASN A 58 7.86 15.16 -1.07
CA ASN A 58 7.44 14.00 -0.27
C ASN A 58 8.60 13.41 0.57
N SER A 59 9.82 13.36 0.01
CA SER A 59 10.99 12.89 0.77
C SER A 59 11.32 13.79 1.94
N ALA A 60 11.16 15.11 1.79
CA ALA A 60 11.49 16.09 2.81
C ALA A 60 10.71 15.89 4.11
N ILE A 61 9.42 15.52 4.03
CA ILE A 61 8.59 15.27 5.22
C ILE A 61 9.11 14.08 6.04
N PHE A 62 9.46 12.97 5.36
CA PHE A 62 10.00 11.80 6.05
C PHE A 62 11.40 12.08 6.62
N ILE A 63 12.25 12.80 5.87
CA ILE A 63 13.58 13.21 6.36
C ILE A 63 13.42 14.13 7.58
N LEU A 64 12.48 15.07 7.55
CA LEU A 64 12.18 15.93 8.71
C LEU A 64 11.75 15.11 9.92
N MET A 65 10.85 14.14 9.76
CA MET A 65 10.40 13.27 10.84
C MET A 65 11.57 12.55 11.51
N TYR A 66 12.44 11.91 10.74
CA TYR A 66 13.61 11.21 11.29
C TYR A 66 14.65 12.16 11.87
N THR A 67 14.79 13.34 11.29
CA THR A 67 15.65 14.39 11.87
C THR A 67 15.15 14.80 13.27
N VAL A 68 13.82 14.96 13.43
CA VAL A 68 13.21 15.21 14.74
C VAL A 68 13.51 14.06 15.71
N LEU A 69 13.26 12.81 15.31
CA LEU A 69 13.49 11.64 16.17
C LEU A 69 14.93 11.50 16.60
N ILE A 70 15.89 11.72 15.69
CA ILE A 70 17.32 11.67 15.99
C ILE A 70 17.68 12.76 17.00
N PHE A 71 17.24 14.00 16.80
CA PHE A 71 17.57 15.07 17.75
C PHE A 71 16.90 14.87 19.11
N ILE A 72 15.67 14.34 19.15
CA ILE A 72 15.06 13.94 20.44
C ILE A 72 15.91 12.87 21.13
N ALA A 73 16.36 11.84 20.43
CA ALA A 73 17.22 10.81 21.00
C ALA A 73 18.56 11.37 21.50
N LEU A 74 19.17 12.30 20.77
CA LEU A 74 20.40 12.96 21.17
C LEU A 74 20.20 13.90 22.36
N ASP A 75 19.08 14.60 22.46
CA ASP A 75 18.75 15.43 23.64
C ASP A 75 18.51 14.57 24.88
N LEU A 76 17.83 13.44 24.74
CA LEU A 76 17.66 12.49 25.83
C LEU A 76 19.01 11.90 26.27
N ALA A 77 19.88 11.53 25.36
CA ALA A 77 21.23 11.05 25.64
C ALA A 77 22.09 12.13 26.38
N ARG A 78 21.91 13.40 25.98
CA ARG A 78 22.55 14.52 26.67
C ARG A 78 22.00 14.72 28.10
N LEU A 79 20.68 14.64 28.25
CA LEU A 79 20.01 14.74 29.55
C LEU A 79 20.46 13.62 30.50
N ALA A 80 20.65 12.42 29.96
CA ALA A 80 21.19 11.27 30.69
C ALA A 80 22.72 11.31 30.89
N HIS A 81 23.38 12.43 30.54
CA HIS A 81 24.83 12.62 30.63
C HIS A 81 25.69 11.60 29.83
N ILE A 82 25.08 10.91 28.84
CA ILE A 82 25.76 9.97 27.92
C ILE A 82 26.57 10.74 26.87
N LEU A 83 26.03 11.88 26.38
CA LEU A 83 26.67 12.71 25.38
C LEU A 83 27.02 14.09 25.93
N PRO A 84 28.25 14.62 25.67
CA PRO A 84 28.60 15.97 26.04
C PRO A 84 27.91 17.01 25.18
N ARG A 85 27.66 18.22 25.71
CA ARG A 85 27.09 19.35 25.00
C ARG A 85 27.90 19.71 23.72
N SER A 86 29.22 19.55 23.79
CA SER A 86 30.14 19.83 22.67
C SER A 86 29.89 18.93 21.43
N PHE A 87 29.11 17.85 21.56
CA PHE A 87 28.69 17.02 20.42
C PHE A 87 27.57 17.68 19.61
N LEU A 88 26.73 18.50 20.26
CA LEU A 88 25.53 19.11 19.62
C LEU A 88 25.70 20.60 19.31
N VAL A 89 26.85 21.20 19.63
CA VAL A 89 27.08 22.63 19.40
C VAL A 89 28.40 22.81 18.67
N ASP A 90 28.35 23.47 17.52
CA ASP A 90 29.49 23.79 16.62
C ASP A 90 30.44 22.57 16.43
N SER A 91 29.86 21.42 16.09
CA SER A 91 30.56 20.13 16.08
C SER A 91 30.54 19.45 14.71
N TRP A 92 31.68 19.34 14.04
CA TRP A 92 31.82 18.49 12.85
C TRP A 92 31.51 17.02 13.14
N LYS A 93 31.94 16.51 14.30
CA LYS A 93 31.64 15.13 14.68
C LYS A 93 30.14 14.91 14.81
N GLY A 94 29.44 15.78 15.49
CA GLY A 94 27.98 15.71 15.63
C GLY A 94 27.27 15.85 14.29
N THR A 95 27.63 16.87 13.50
CA THR A 95 27.04 17.11 12.17
C THR A 95 27.19 15.89 11.24
N LEU A 96 28.41 15.37 11.12
CA LEU A 96 28.70 14.24 10.25
C LEU A 96 28.03 12.95 10.75
N SER A 97 27.97 12.75 12.08
CA SER A 97 27.27 11.59 12.65
C SER A 97 25.78 11.62 12.36
N VAL A 98 25.11 12.76 12.55
CA VAL A 98 23.67 12.91 12.26
C VAL A 98 23.42 12.72 10.75
N ALA A 99 24.24 13.34 9.90
CA ALA A 99 24.11 13.18 8.44
C ALA A 99 24.32 11.73 7.99
N ALA A 100 25.33 11.04 8.55
CA ALA A 100 25.62 9.65 8.23
C ALA A 100 24.48 8.71 8.67
N VAL A 101 23.93 8.92 9.86
CA VAL A 101 22.79 8.14 10.36
C VAL A 101 21.55 8.34 9.50
N LEU A 102 21.20 9.59 9.17
CA LEU A 102 20.09 9.89 8.27
C LEU A 102 20.30 9.23 6.91
N MET A 103 21.48 9.38 6.33
CA MET A 103 21.81 8.77 5.03
C MET A 103 21.67 7.24 5.10
N ALA A 104 22.20 6.59 6.12
CA ALA A 104 22.09 5.14 6.28
C ALA A 104 20.63 4.68 6.42
N ILE A 105 19.81 5.38 7.21
CA ILE A 105 18.40 5.11 7.38
C ILE A 105 17.66 5.17 6.04
N PHE A 106 17.84 6.23 5.26
CA PHE A 106 17.11 6.42 4.00
C PHE A 106 17.63 5.55 2.85
N ILE A 107 18.93 5.24 2.81
CA ILE A 107 19.48 4.22 1.91
C ILE A 107 18.85 2.85 2.21
N TYR A 108 18.86 2.43 3.48
CA TYR A 108 18.20 1.20 3.90
C TYR A 108 16.70 1.21 3.55
N GLY A 109 15.99 2.30 3.88
CA GLY A 109 14.57 2.45 3.60
C GLY A 109 14.24 2.38 2.10
N TYR A 110 15.11 2.91 1.23
CA TYR A 110 14.97 2.79 -0.21
C TYR A 110 15.13 1.35 -0.70
N PHE A 111 16.15 0.63 -0.23
CA PHE A 111 16.32 -0.79 -0.59
C PHE A 111 15.18 -1.65 -0.06
N GLN A 112 14.69 -1.37 1.15
CA GLN A 112 13.54 -2.06 1.73
C GLN A 112 12.27 -1.83 0.89
N TYR A 113 12.03 -0.61 0.40
CA TYR A 113 10.96 -0.34 -0.55
C TYR A 113 11.12 -1.11 -1.86
N ARG A 114 12.35 -1.17 -2.40
CA ARG A 114 12.63 -1.88 -3.67
C ARG A 114 12.42 -3.38 -3.57
N ASN A 115 12.58 -3.95 -2.40
CA ASN A 115 12.37 -5.38 -2.15
C ASN A 115 10.87 -5.67 -2.01
N LYS A 116 10.26 -6.22 -3.07
CA LYS A 116 8.85 -6.65 -3.07
C LYS A 116 8.76 -8.07 -2.54
N VAL A 117 8.31 -8.20 -1.29
CA VAL A 117 8.24 -9.48 -0.57
C VAL A 117 7.06 -10.29 -1.07
N ARG A 118 7.32 -11.55 -1.41
CA ARG A 118 6.29 -12.53 -1.73
C ARG A 118 5.75 -13.14 -0.45
N VAL A 119 4.46 -13.00 -0.17
CA VAL A 119 3.79 -13.53 1.02
C VAL A 119 2.89 -14.70 0.63
N PRO A 120 3.30 -15.97 0.87
CA PRO A 120 2.46 -17.11 0.59
C PRO A 120 1.45 -17.30 1.73
N ILE A 121 0.16 -17.47 1.38
CA ILE A 121 -0.89 -17.84 2.33
C ILE A 121 -1.67 -19.06 1.83
N LYS A 122 -2.21 -19.84 2.75
CA LYS A 122 -3.08 -20.98 2.46
C LYS A 122 -4.45 -20.69 3.03
N LEU A 123 -5.43 -20.49 2.16
CA LEU A 123 -6.80 -20.26 2.57
C LEU A 123 -7.48 -21.59 2.91
N GLN A 124 -8.28 -21.58 3.96
CA GLN A 124 -9.04 -22.74 4.42
C GLN A 124 -10.50 -22.57 4.06
N THR A 125 -11.12 -23.61 3.53
CA THR A 125 -12.57 -23.61 3.28
C THR A 125 -13.11 -25.00 3.06
N ASN A 126 -14.38 -25.20 3.44
CA ASN A 126 -15.17 -26.38 3.10
C ASN A 126 -16.11 -26.11 1.90
N LYS A 127 -16.11 -24.86 1.38
CA LYS A 127 -16.94 -24.47 0.24
C LYS A 127 -16.27 -24.82 -1.09
N THR A 128 -17.03 -24.73 -2.17
CA THR A 128 -16.48 -25.00 -3.50
C THR A 128 -15.63 -23.84 -3.98
N THR A 129 -14.43 -24.14 -4.46
CA THR A 129 -13.46 -23.19 -4.99
C THR A 129 -13.42 -23.20 -6.53
N GLY A 130 -14.34 -23.92 -7.16
CA GLY A 130 -14.40 -24.06 -8.60
C GLY A 130 -13.09 -24.58 -9.22
N SER A 131 -12.56 -23.87 -10.21
CA SER A 131 -11.26 -24.19 -10.82
C SER A 131 -10.11 -23.33 -10.32
N VAL A 132 -10.34 -22.43 -9.35
CA VAL A 132 -9.33 -21.54 -8.82
C VAL A 132 -8.46 -22.24 -7.78
N LYS A 133 -7.15 -22.22 -8.00
CA LYS A 133 -6.14 -22.82 -7.12
C LYS A 133 -5.16 -21.79 -6.56
N LYS A 134 -4.80 -20.80 -7.37
CA LYS A 134 -3.83 -19.77 -7.01
C LYS A 134 -4.35 -18.38 -7.36
N ILE A 135 -4.30 -17.48 -6.40
CA ILE A 135 -4.67 -16.06 -6.58
C ILE A 135 -3.47 -15.21 -6.18
N VAL A 136 -3.09 -14.26 -7.03
CA VAL A 136 -2.18 -13.19 -6.62
C VAL A 136 -3.01 -11.99 -6.20
N MET A 137 -2.67 -11.42 -5.06
CA MET A 137 -3.35 -10.28 -4.47
C MET A 137 -2.36 -9.16 -4.22
N VAL A 138 -2.70 -7.96 -4.65
CA VAL A 138 -1.93 -6.73 -4.43
C VAL A 138 -2.87 -5.62 -3.99
N SER A 139 -2.33 -4.58 -3.38
CA SER A 139 -3.04 -3.33 -3.08
C SER A 139 -2.08 -2.15 -3.14
N ASP A 140 -2.62 -0.94 -3.12
CA ASP A 140 -1.85 0.28 -2.90
C ASP A 140 -0.67 0.40 -3.87
N LEU A 141 -0.96 0.33 -5.17
CA LEU A 141 0.06 0.46 -6.21
C LEU A 141 0.56 1.90 -6.31
N HIS A 142 -0.34 2.88 -6.15
CA HIS A 142 -0.06 4.30 -6.21
C HIS A 142 0.78 4.71 -7.43
N VAL A 143 0.44 4.17 -8.62
CA VAL A 143 1.12 4.59 -9.84
C VAL A 143 0.86 6.07 -10.11
N GLY A 144 1.91 6.80 -10.48
CA GLY A 144 1.83 8.25 -10.58
C GLY A 144 3.19 8.90 -10.84
N TYR A 145 3.39 10.11 -10.33
CA TYR A 145 4.64 10.82 -10.51
C TYR A 145 5.88 10.10 -9.96
N HIS A 146 5.75 9.38 -8.86
CA HIS A 146 6.89 8.68 -8.23
C HIS A 146 7.03 7.24 -8.69
N ILE A 147 5.94 6.54 -9.03
CA ILE A 147 5.96 5.18 -9.56
C ILE A 147 5.65 5.27 -11.05
N ASP A 148 6.66 5.07 -11.88
CA ASP A 148 6.60 5.20 -13.32
C ASP A 148 6.21 3.89 -14.01
N ARG A 149 5.98 3.96 -15.32
CA ARG A 149 5.66 2.81 -16.17
C ARG A 149 6.70 1.69 -16.06
N LYS A 150 7.99 2.03 -15.96
CA LYS A 150 9.07 1.02 -15.88
C LYS A 150 9.01 0.24 -14.58
N GLU A 151 8.70 0.91 -13.47
CA GLU A 151 8.54 0.24 -12.19
C GLU A 151 7.29 -0.65 -12.17
N LEU A 152 6.16 -0.14 -12.67
CA LEU A 152 4.93 -0.91 -12.85
C LEU A 152 5.18 -2.14 -13.72
N SER A 153 5.87 -2.00 -14.86
CA SER A 153 6.23 -3.12 -15.74
C SER A 153 6.95 -4.24 -14.99
N SER A 154 7.90 -3.89 -14.12
CA SER A 154 8.62 -4.88 -13.31
C SER A 154 7.72 -5.63 -12.30
N TRP A 155 6.65 -4.99 -11.83
CA TRP A 155 5.68 -5.64 -10.95
C TRP A 155 4.74 -6.56 -11.73
N VAL A 156 4.33 -6.14 -12.91
CA VAL A 156 3.52 -6.97 -13.81
C VAL A 156 4.26 -8.25 -14.18
N ASP A 157 5.56 -8.14 -14.53
CA ASP A 157 6.39 -9.32 -14.82
C ASP A 157 6.46 -10.25 -13.60
N LYS A 158 6.76 -9.71 -12.43
CA LYS A 158 6.84 -10.47 -11.17
C LYS A 158 5.52 -11.17 -10.82
N ILE A 159 4.37 -10.53 -11.05
CA ILE A 159 3.04 -11.10 -10.79
C ILE A 159 2.72 -12.18 -11.82
N ASN A 160 3.08 -11.98 -13.08
CA ASN A 160 2.90 -12.95 -14.14
C ASN A 160 3.71 -14.24 -13.92
N ASP A 161 4.92 -14.13 -13.34
CA ASP A 161 5.78 -15.28 -12.98
C ASP A 161 5.14 -16.21 -11.93
N GLU A 162 4.10 -15.74 -11.23
CA GLU A 162 3.33 -16.59 -10.31
C GLU A 162 2.36 -17.54 -11.01
N TYR A 163 2.02 -17.34 -12.29
CA TYR A 163 1.06 -18.18 -13.03
C TYR A 163 -0.27 -18.33 -12.27
N ALA A 164 -0.85 -17.23 -11.85
CA ALA A 164 -2.08 -17.21 -11.08
C ALA A 164 -3.32 -17.51 -11.94
N ASP A 165 -4.36 -18.06 -11.31
CA ASP A 165 -5.68 -18.22 -11.95
C ASP A 165 -6.46 -16.91 -11.97
N LEU A 166 -6.21 -16.04 -10.99
CA LEU A 166 -6.83 -14.74 -10.82
C LEU A 166 -5.82 -13.75 -10.19
N ILE A 167 -5.98 -12.47 -10.52
CA ILE A 167 -5.28 -11.36 -9.87
C ILE A 167 -6.35 -10.48 -9.21
N LEU A 168 -6.17 -10.17 -7.92
CA LEU A 168 -7.05 -9.30 -7.16
C LEU A 168 -6.30 -8.06 -6.70
N ILE A 169 -6.92 -6.88 -6.88
CA ILE A 169 -6.34 -5.60 -6.48
C ILE A 169 -7.25 -4.95 -5.44
N GLY A 170 -6.71 -4.76 -4.25
CA GLY A 170 -7.41 -4.22 -3.07
C GLY A 170 -7.53 -2.69 -3.04
N GLY A 171 -7.63 -2.01 -4.19
CA GLY A 171 -7.78 -0.55 -4.28
C GLY A 171 -6.45 0.22 -4.36
N ASP A 172 -6.55 1.55 -4.48
CA ASP A 172 -5.45 2.51 -4.57
C ASP A 172 -4.42 2.14 -5.65
N ILE A 173 -4.90 1.95 -6.89
CA ILE A 173 -4.02 1.81 -8.06
C ILE A 173 -3.39 3.16 -8.41
N ILE A 174 -4.16 4.25 -8.33
CA ILE A 174 -3.79 5.60 -8.78
C ILE A 174 -3.39 6.45 -7.57
N ASP A 175 -2.26 7.15 -7.64
CA ASP A 175 -1.79 7.95 -6.50
C ASP A 175 -2.56 9.26 -6.26
N GLY A 176 -3.26 9.81 -7.26
CA GLY A 176 -4.03 11.06 -7.11
C GLY A 176 -4.00 11.97 -8.33
N ARG A 177 -3.20 11.67 -9.35
CA ARG A 177 -3.08 12.44 -10.59
C ARG A 177 -3.09 11.51 -11.80
N MET A 178 -3.99 11.78 -12.75
CA MET A 178 -4.12 10.98 -13.98
C MET A 178 -3.03 11.22 -15.02
N ARG A 179 -2.42 12.41 -15.02
CA ARG A 179 -1.48 12.82 -16.05
C ARG A 179 -0.33 11.82 -16.26
N PRO A 180 0.42 11.36 -15.23
CA PRO A 180 1.50 10.39 -15.44
C PRO A 180 1.02 9.10 -16.07
N LEU A 181 -0.17 8.62 -15.69
CA LEU A 181 -0.74 7.38 -16.19
C LEU A 181 -1.07 7.48 -17.69
N ILE A 182 -1.60 8.63 -18.12
CA ILE A 182 -1.98 8.88 -19.51
C ILE A 182 -0.73 9.09 -20.37
N GLU A 183 0.16 10.01 -19.99
CA GLU A 183 1.34 10.36 -20.78
C GLU A 183 2.33 9.19 -20.94
N GLU A 184 2.38 8.28 -19.96
CA GLU A 184 3.23 7.09 -20.01
C GLU A 184 2.50 5.84 -20.49
N ASN A 185 1.21 5.97 -20.85
CA ASN A 185 0.41 4.87 -21.35
C ASN A 185 0.43 3.64 -20.42
N MET A 186 0.27 3.88 -19.10
CA MET A 186 0.39 2.83 -18.09
C MET A 186 -0.70 1.76 -18.18
N ALA A 187 -1.84 2.07 -18.81
CA ALA A 187 -2.91 1.10 -19.05
C ALA A 187 -2.42 -0.09 -19.89
N GLU A 188 -1.46 0.11 -20.80
CA GLU A 188 -0.86 -1.00 -21.57
C GLU A 188 -0.12 -2.00 -20.68
N GLU A 189 0.55 -1.53 -19.62
CA GLU A 189 1.25 -2.43 -18.71
C GLU A 189 0.28 -3.33 -17.95
N PHE A 190 -0.85 -2.79 -17.48
CA PHE A 190 -1.88 -3.60 -16.84
C PHE A 190 -2.49 -4.65 -17.78
N ARG A 191 -2.64 -4.34 -19.08
CA ARG A 191 -3.11 -5.30 -20.07
C ARG A 191 -2.17 -6.50 -20.29
N ARG A 192 -0.92 -6.41 -19.82
CA ARG A 192 0.05 -7.51 -19.87
C ARG A 192 -0.18 -8.58 -18.82
N PHE A 193 -1.09 -8.40 -17.87
CA PHE A 193 -1.41 -9.46 -16.93
C PHE A 193 -1.93 -10.71 -17.63
N ASN A 194 -1.38 -11.87 -17.27
CA ASN A 194 -1.70 -13.17 -17.88
C ASN A 194 -2.97 -13.83 -17.31
N ALA A 195 -3.57 -13.24 -16.28
CA ALA A 195 -4.79 -13.73 -15.64
C ALA A 195 -5.85 -12.62 -15.55
N PRO A 196 -7.15 -12.95 -15.48
CA PRO A 196 -8.20 -11.96 -15.25
C PRO A 196 -7.94 -11.15 -13.96
N VAL A 197 -8.09 -9.83 -14.07
CA VAL A 197 -7.88 -8.89 -12.97
C VAL A 197 -9.21 -8.37 -12.47
N TYR A 198 -9.44 -8.44 -11.16
CA TYR A 198 -10.58 -7.83 -10.47
C TYR A 198 -10.06 -6.88 -9.39
N ALA A 199 -10.70 -5.72 -9.26
CA ALA A 199 -10.30 -4.70 -8.30
C ALA A 199 -11.51 -4.08 -7.61
N CYS A 200 -11.35 -3.64 -6.37
CA CYS A 200 -12.21 -2.62 -5.77
C CYS A 200 -11.57 -1.24 -5.94
N ILE A 201 -12.31 -0.21 -5.60
CA ILE A 201 -11.84 1.18 -5.56
C ILE A 201 -11.27 1.50 -4.16
N GLY A 202 -10.25 2.37 -4.10
CA GLY A 202 -9.76 2.92 -2.84
C GLY A 202 -10.02 4.43 -2.73
N ASN A 203 -9.53 5.06 -1.66
CA ASN A 203 -9.76 6.48 -1.43
C ASN A 203 -8.97 7.38 -2.41
N HIS A 204 -7.83 6.94 -2.92
CA HIS A 204 -7.05 7.71 -3.88
C HIS A 204 -7.73 7.85 -5.24
N GLU A 205 -8.54 6.92 -5.67
CA GLU A 205 -9.37 7.06 -6.85
C GLU A 205 -10.44 8.15 -6.68
N TYR A 206 -10.91 8.39 -5.45
CA TYR A 206 -11.79 9.53 -5.16
C TYR A 206 -11.05 10.86 -5.25
N TYR A 207 -9.79 10.94 -4.78
CA TYR A 207 -8.95 12.14 -4.89
C TYR A 207 -8.59 12.46 -6.34
N THR A 208 -8.36 11.42 -7.14
CA THR A 208 -8.08 11.54 -8.58
C THR A 208 -9.31 11.95 -9.38
N GLY A 209 -10.51 11.63 -8.87
CA GLY A 209 -11.78 11.76 -9.54
C GLY A 209 -12.28 10.41 -10.08
N LYS A 210 -13.30 9.86 -9.41
CA LYS A 210 -13.86 8.52 -9.63
C LYS A 210 -14.10 8.19 -11.10
N LYS A 211 -14.72 9.11 -11.89
CA LYS A 211 -15.00 8.88 -13.32
C LYS A 211 -13.75 8.71 -14.17
N ALA A 212 -12.69 9.46 -13.87
CA ALA A 212 -11.41 9.36 -14.57
C ALA A 212 -10.72 8.03 -14.24
N ALA A 213 -10.77 7.63 -12.98
CA ALA A 213 -10.27 6.34 -12.51
C ALA A 213 -11.02 5.18 -13.19
N GLU A 214 -12.36 5.18 -13.18
CA GLU A 214 -13.18 4.16 -13.85
C GLU A 214 -12.85 4.03 -15.36
N LYS A 215 -12.58 5.16 -16.03
CA LYS A 215 -12.16 5.14 -17.43
C LYS A 215 -10.81 4.43 -17.57
N PHE A 216 -9.84 4.77 -16.72
CA PHE A 216 -8.51 4.15 -16.72
C PHE A 216 -8.58 2.64 -16.47
N TYR A 217 -9.37 2.18 -15.50
CA TYR A 217 -9.55 0.75 -15.22
C TYR A 217 -10.08 -0.01 -16.45
N ARG A 218 -11.05 0.58 -17.16
CA ARG A 218 -11.56 -0.01 -18.43
C ARG A 218 -10.48 -0.08 -19.51
N GLU A 219 -9.69 0.99 -19.68
CA GLU A 219 -8.57 1.03 -20.65
C GLU A 219 -7.46 0.04 -20.27
N ALA A 220 -7.26 -0.19 -18.99
CA ALA A 220 -6.30 -1.15 -18.43
C ALA A 220 -6.78 -2.61 -18.45
N ASN A 221 -8.01 -2.89 -18.93
CA ASN A 221 -8.64 -4.22 -18.90
C ASN A 221 -8.76 -4.80 -17.47
N ILE A 222 -9.02 -3.93 -16.49
CA ILE A 222 -9.26 -4.31 -15.09
C ILE A 222 -10.77 -4.32 -14.85
N ASN A 223 -11.30 -5.44 -14.34
CA ASN A 223 -12.70 -5.54 -13.93
C ASN A 223 -12.88 -4.84 -12.59
N LEU A 224 -13.25 -3.57 -12.62
CA LEU A 224 -13.52 -2.76 -11.43
C LEU A 224 -14.91 -3.10 -10.89
N LEU A 225 -14.97 -3.46 -9.63
CA LEU A 225 -16.19 -3.74 -8.87
C LEU A 225 -16.41 -2.64 -7.84
N ILE A 226 -17.50 -1.90 -7.97
CA ILE A 226 -17.91 -0.84 -7.04
C ILE A 226 -19.32 -1.15 -6.56
N ASP A 227 -19.44 -1.66 -5.34
CA ASP A 227 -20.67 -2.25 -4.80
C ASP A 227 -21.27 -3.28 -5.76
N GLN A 228 -20.41 -4.12 -6.32
CA GLN A 228 -20.75 -5.11 -7.32
C GLN A 228 -20.21 -6.48 -6.96
N THR A 229 -20.84 -7.49 -7.51
CA THR A 229 -20.48 -8.88 -7.31
C THR A 229 -20.36 -9.60 -8.66
N VAL A 230 -19.47 -10.58 -8.69
CA VAL A 230 -19.29 -11.44 -9.87
C VAL A 230 -19.00 -12.86 -9.42
N THR A 231 -19.50 -13.85 -10.16
CA THR A 231 -19.05 -15.24 -10.02
C THR A 231 -18.11 -15.56 -11.19
N VAL A 232 -16.88 -15.91 -10.88
CA VAL A 232 -15.85 -16.24 -11.86
C VAL A 232 -15.14 -17.53 -11.51
N LYS A 233 -14.93 -18.41 -12.48
CA LYS A 233 -14.27 -19.72 -12.28
C LYS A 233 -14.81 -20.54 -11.09
N GLY A 234 -16.06 -20.27 -10.66
CA GLY A 234 -16.74 -21.01 -9.59
C GLY A 234 -16.57 -20.42 -8.17
N ILE A 235 -15.99 -19.24 -8.03
CA ILE A 235 -15.93 -18.47 -6.76
C ILE A 235 -16.68 -17.15 -6.93
N ASN A 236 -17.14 -16.57 -5.82
CA ASN A 236 -17.72 -15.24 -5.79
C ASN A 236 -16.64 -14.19 -5.44
N ILE A 237 -16.66 -13.06 -6.11
CA ILE A 237 -15.85 -11.88 -5.81
C ILE A 237 -16.79 -10.70 -5.61
N ILE A 238 -16.64 -10.01 -4.49
CA ILE A 238 -17.37 -8.79 -4.15
C ILE A 238 -16.34 -7.66 -4.13
N GLY A 239 -16.59 -6.58 -4.87
CA GLY A 239 -15.87 -5.33 -4.72
C GLY A 239 -16.78 -4.31 -4.06
N ARG A 240 -16.44 -3.88 -2.85
CA ARG A 240 -17.17 -2.86 -2.12
C ARG A 240 -16.66 -1.48 -2.51
N ASP A 241 -17.55 -0.48 -2.57
CA ASP A 241 -17.14 0.91 -2.74
C ASP A 241 -16.31 1.38 -1.52
N ASP A 242 -15.44 2.34 -1.71
CA ASP A 242 -14.63 2.86 -0.63
C ASP A 242 -15.48 3.61 0.41
N ARG A 243 -14.99 3.66 1.65
CA ARG A 243 -15.65 4.38 2.76
C ARG A 243 -15.79 5.88 2.53
N THR A 244 -15.06 6.47 1.60
CA THR A 244 -15.23 7.84 1.14
C THR A 244 -16.68 8.07 0.64
N ASN A 245 -17.34 7.04 0.13
CA ASN A 245 -18.76 7.04 -0.13
C ASN A 245 -19.54 6.53 1.10
N GLU A 246 -20.07 7.43 1.90
CA GLU A 246 -20.89 7.09 3.07
C GLU A 246 -22.17 6.31 2.70
N LYS A 247 -22.60 6.32 1.43
CA LYS A 247 -23.79 5.63 0.92
C LYS A 247 -23.48 4.30 0.25
N ARG A 248 -22.26 3.75 0.45
CA ARG A 248 -21.88 2.45 -0.09
C ARG A 248 -22.82 1.34 0.39
N CYS A 249 -23.01 0.31 -0.43
CA CYS A 249 -23.91 -0.79 -0.13
C CYS A 249 -23.49 -1.56 1.13
N SER A 250 -24.49 -2.10 1.84
CA SER A 250 -24.20 -3.04 2.92
C SER A 250 -23.72 -4.38 2.35
N LEU A 251 -22.92 -5.13 3.11
CA LEU A 251 -22.49 -6.47 2.69
C LEU A 251 -23.68 -7.43 2.62
N LYS A 252 -24.72 -7.23 3.44
CA LYS A 252 -25.95 -8.01 3.39
C LYS A 252 -26.65 -7.88 2.03
N ASP A 253 -26.71 -6.64 1.49
CA ASP A 253 -27.34 -6.42 0.17
C ASP A 253 -26.49 -7.04 -0.94
N LEU A 254 -25.16 -6.92 -0.85
CA LEU A 254 -24.24 -7.49 -1.84
C LEU A 254 -24.22 -9.03 -1.83
N THR A 255 -24.43 -9.66 -0.69
CA THR A 255 -24.44 -11.13 -0.58
C THR A 255 -25.81 -11.76 -0.84
N GLY A 256 -26.90 -10.99 -0.76
CA GLY A 256 -28.28 -11.49 -0.75
C GLY A 256 -28.70 -12.31 -1.98
N HIS A 257 -28.01 -12.14 -3.10
CA HIS A 257 -28.30 -12.87 -4.35
C HIS A 257 -27.21 -13.88 -4.75
N LEU A 258 -26.17 -14.05 -3.89
CA LEU A 258 -25.06 -14.96 -4.18
C LEU A 258 -25.31 -16.38 -3.68
N ASP A 259 -24.77 -17.36 -4.40
CA ASP A 259 -24.68 -18.72 -3.89
C ASP A 259 -23.52 -18.84 -2.88
N MET A 260 -23.85 -18.70 -1.58
CA MET A 260 -22.87 -18.69 -0.49
C MET A 260 -22.27 -20.09 -0.21
N ARG A 261 -22.61 -21.13 -0.96
CA ARG A 261 -21.89 -22.43 -0.96
C ARG A 261 -20.59 -22.35 -1.76
N LYS A 262 -20.41 -21.32 -2.57
CA LYS A 262 -19.16 -21.02 -3.26
C LYS A 262 -18.25 -20.21 -2.34
N PHE A 263 -16.93 -20.40 -2.51
CA PHE A 263 -15.94 -19.56 -1.82
C PHE A 263 -16.14 -18.10 -2.22
N THR A 264 -16.28 -17.22 -1.24
CA THR A 264 -16.63 -15.83 -1.44
C THR A 264 -15.50 -14.92 -0.93
N ILE A 265 -14.95 -14.10 -1.83
CA ILE A 265 -13.90 -13.12 -1.54
C ILE A 265 -14.49 -11.73 -1.55
N LEU A 266 -14.18 -10.94 -0.53
CA LEU A 266 -14.47 -9.51 -0.44
C LEU A 266 -13.19 -8.72 -0.68
N LEU A 267 -13.27 -7.74 -1.57
CA LEU A 267 -12.32 -6.65 -1.73
C LEU A 267 -12.94 -5.41 -1.07
N ASP A 268 -12.43 -4.99 0.08
CA ASP A 268 -12.81 -3.75 0.79
C ASP A 268 -11.54 -3.03 1.20
N HIS A 269 -11.24 -1.91 0.53
CA HIS A 269 -9.92 -1.27 0.60
C HIS A 269 -9.48 -0.93 2.02
N GLN A 270 -10.35 -0.26 2.80
CA GLN A 270 -10.01 0.17 4.15
C GLN A 270 -10.44 -0.87 5.20
N PRO A 271 -9.53 -1.36 6.10
CA PRO A 271 -9.80 -2.48 7.01
C PRO A 271 -10.56 -2.05 8.28
N TYR A 272 -11.67 -1.37 8.11
CA TYR A 272 -12.58 -1.02 9.19
C TYR A 272 -13.76 -1.98 9.23
N HIS A 273 -14.33 -2.19 10.44
CA HIS A 273 -15.55 -2.98 10.63
C HIS A 273 -15.43 -4.40 10.06
N LEU A 274 -14.36 -5.09 10.43
CA LEU A 274 -14.07 -6.45 9.95
C LEU A 274 -15.17 -7.46 10.32
N GLU A 275 -15.92 -7.20 11.41
CA GLU A 275 -17.08 -7.99 11.83
C GLU A 275 -18.17 -8.09 10.74
N GLN A 276 -18.31 -7.06 9.89
CA GLN A 276 -19.34 -7.08 8.84
C GLN A 276 -19.12 -8.19 7.81
N ALA A 277 -17.86 -8.52 7.50
CA ALA A 277 -17.54 -9.63 6.59
C ALA A 277 -17.87 -10.98 7.22
N GLU A 278 -17.59 -11.16 8.51
CA GLU A 278 -17.95 -12.36 9.28
C GLU A 278 -19.48 -12.55 9.30
N GLU A 279 -20.23 -11.51 9.66
CA GLU A 279 -21.70 -11.52 9.71
C GLU A 279 -22.32 -11.81 8.35
N ALA A 280 -21.70 -11.36 7.25
CA ALA A 280 -22.15 -11.60 5.89
C ALA A 280 -21.76 -12.98 5.34
N GLY A 281 -21.02 -13.80 6.12
CA GLY A 281 -20.60 -15.14 5.71
C GLY A 281 -19.52 -15.16 4.62
N ILE A 282 -18.70 -14.11 4.55
CA ILE A 282 -17.54 -14.01 3.66
C ILE A 282 -16.46 -15.00 4.11
N ASP A 283 -15.80 -15.66 3.17
CA ASP A 283 -14.71 -16.60 3.49
C ASP A 283 -13.37 -15.94 3.60
N PHE A 284 -13.12 -14.91 2.77
CA PHE A 284 -11.86 -14.17 2.78
C PHE A 284 -12.07 -12.69 2.43
N GLN A 285 -11.44 -11.80 3.18
CA GLN A 285 -11.38 -10.37 2.86
C GLN A 285 -9.94 -9.93 2.61
N LEU A 286 -9.72 -9.21 1.49
CA LEU A 286 -8.50 -8.47 1.20
C LEU A 286 -8.74 -6.98 1.44
N SER A 287 -7.85 -6.37 2.21
CA SER A 287 -7.79 -4.93 2.42
C SER A 287 -6.35 -4.41 2.24
N GLY A 288 -6.20 -3.12 2.03
CA GLY A 288 -4.93 -2.39 1.96
C GLY A 288 -4.94 -1.15 2.84
N HIS A 289 -4.68 0.02 2.25
CA HIS A 289 -4.84 1.36 2.82
C HIS A 289 -3.82 1.76 3.89
N THR A 290 -3.55 0.91 4.87
CA THR A 290 -2.74 1.26 6.03
C THR A 290 -1.26 1.45 5.71
N HIS A 291 -0.78 0.83 4.62
CA HIS A 291 0.66 0.69 4.32
C HIS A 291 1.48 0.17 5.50
N TYR A 292 0.81 -0.25 6.56
CA TYR A 292 1.37 -0.50 7.88
C TYR A 292 2.21 0.69 8.36
N GLY A 293 1.65 1.91 8.20
CA GLY A 293 2.29 3.18 8.54
C GLY A 293 3.47 3.56 7.65
N GLN A 294 3.91 2.69 6.72
CA GLN A 294 5.03 2.90 5.79
C GLN A 294 6.39 3.16 6.46
N MET A 295 6.44 3.96 7.52
CA MET A 295 7.65 4.44 8.22
C MET A 295 7.48 4.27 9.73
N TRP A 296 8.39 3.53 10.37
CA TRP A 296 8.42 3.49 11.85
C TRP A 296 8.63 4.92 12.41
N PRO A 297 7.94 5.35 13.49
CA PRO A 297 7.06 4.56 14.34
C PRO A 297 5.56 4.66 13.98
N ILE A 298 5.20 5.12 12.78
CA ILE A 298 3.79 5.30 12.37
C ILE A 298 3.02 3.98 12.44
N ASN A 299 3.67 2.85 12.19
CA ASN A 299 3.04 1.53 12.32
C ASN A 299 2.45 1.26 13.72
N TRP A 300 3.01 1.82 14.78
CA TRP A 300 2.43 1.73 16.13
C TRP A 300 1.12 2.51 16.26
N ILE A 301 0.98 3.60 15.52
CA ILE A 301 -0.25 4.39 15.46
C ILE A 301 -1.32 3.59 14.71
N GLU A 302 -0.94 2.94 13.60
CA GLU A 302 -1.83 2.06 12.84
C GLU A 302 -2.35 0.89 13.68
N ASP A 303 -1.49 0.25 14.48
CA ASP A 303 -1.87 -0.84 15.39
C ASP A 303 -2.84 -0.39 16.51
N VAL A 304 -2.91 0.91 16.80
CA VAL A 304 -3.90 1.48 17.74
C VAL A 304 -5.21 1.83 17.05
N ILE A 305 -5.15 2.28 15.79
CA ILE A 305 -6.33 2.74 15.04
C ILE A 305 -7.15 1.56 14.50
N TYR A 306 -6.48 0.51 13.97
CA TYR A 306 -7.10 -0.61 13.30
C TYR A 306 -7.11 -1.86 14.19
N GLU A 307 -8.20 -2.60 14.15
CA GLU A 307 -8.26 -3.94 14.79
C GLU A 307 -7.12 -4.85 14.28
N LYS A 308 -6.80 -4.72 13.01
CA LYS A 308 -5.65 -5.35 12.36
C LYS A 308 -5.10 -4.40 11.31
N ALA A 309 -3.90 -3.88 11.55
CA ALA A 309 -3.26 -2.94 10.64
C ALA A 309 -2.49 -3.64 9.50
N HIS A 310 -1.98 -4.86 9.71
CA HIS A 310 -1.20 -5.61 8.70
C HIS A 310 -1.22 -7.12 8.96
N GLY A 311 -1.19 -7.89 7.87
CA GLY A 311 -1.04 -9.34 7.89
C GLY A 311 -2.35 -10.09 8.05
N ALA A 312 -2.24 -11.38 8.35
CA ALA A 312 -3.38 -12.29 8.45
C ALA A 312 -4.14 -12.13 9.77
N LEU A 313 -5.46 -12.31 9.70
CA LEU A 313 -6.38 -12.41 10.84
C LEU A 313 -7.44 -13.47 10.51
N THR A 314 -7.97 -14.14 11.52
CA THR A 314 -9.15 -15.01 11.39
C THR A 314 -10.16 -14.62 12.47
N LYS A 315 -11.42 -14.41 12.07
CA LYS A 315 -12.57 -14.17 12.96
C LYS A 315 -13.68 -15.11 12.54
N GLY A 316 -14.11 -15.96 13.46
CA GLY A 316 -15.06 -17.03 13.13
C GLY A 316 -14.59 -17.86 11.94
N ASN A 317 -15.39 -17.90 10.88
CA ASN A 317 -15.07 -18.60 9.64
C ASN A 317 -14.44 -17.70 8.55
N THR A 318 -14.26 -16.42 8.82
CA THR A 318 -13.72 -15.45 7.86
C THR A 318 -12.23 -15.25 8.08
N GLN A 319 -11.47 -15.37 7.00
CA GLN A 319 -10.05 -15.11 6.96
C GLN A 319 -9.81 -13.73 6.34
N TYR A 320 -8.84 -13.01 6.83
CA TYR A 320 -8.51 -11.65 6.38
C TYR A 320 -7.03 -11.56 6.05
N TYR A 321 -6.71 -10.70 5.12
CA TYR A 321 -5.35 -10.23 4.94
C TYR A 321 -5.36 -8.73 4.67
N ILE A 322 -4.70 -7.98 5.54
CA ILE A 322 -4.48 -6.55 5.38
C ILE A 322 -3.07 -6.37 4.82
N SER A 323 -3.00 -5.94 3.56
CA SER A 323 -1.74 -5.77 2.85
C SER A 323 -1.10 -4.43 3.20
N SER A 324 0.23 -4.43 3.30
CA SER A 324 1.01 -3.18 3.39
C SER A 324 1.26 -2.52 2.04
N GLY A 325 0.76 -3.12 0.94
CA GLY A 325 0.88 -2.59 -0.41
C GLY A 325 2.16 -2.99 -1.14
N ILE A 326 2.05 -3.20 -2.46
CA ILE A 326 3.21 -3.42 -3.33
C ILE A 326 3.91 -2.09 -3.66
N GLY A 327 3.11 -1.04 -3.81
CA GLY A 327 3.55 0.34 -4.00
C GLY A 327 3.72 1.10 -2.69
N ILE A 328 3.61 2.40 -2.79
CA ILE A 328 3.83 3.32 -1.68
C ILE A 328 3.26 4.69 -2.09
N TRP A 329 2.72 5.44 -1.17
CA TRP A 329 2.38 6.83 -1.44
C TRP A 329 3.54 7.77 -1.04
N GLY A 330 3.68 8.89 -1.74
CA GLY A 330 4.66 9.90 -1.40
C GLY A 330 6.11 9.49 -1.70
N ALA A 331 6.94 9.29 -0.69
CA ALA A 331 8.37 9.01 -0.87
C ALA A 331 8.70 7.52 -0.87
N LYS A 332 9.67 7.11 -1.68
CA LYS A 332 10.08 5.70 -1.89
C LYS A 332 10.93 5.14 -0.75
N PHE A 333 10.37 5.14 0.48
CA PHE A 333 11.04 4.59 1.65
C PHE A 333 10.10 3.69 2.45
N ARG A 334 10.65 2.58 2.96
CA ARG A 334 10.00 1.68 3.91
C ARG A 334 10.93 1.47 5.10
N LEU A 335 10.44 1.74 6.32
CA LEU A 335 11.20 1.55 7.56
C LEU A 335 10.31 0.89 8.60
N GLY A 336 10.71 -0.31 9.06
CA GLY A 336 9.88 -1.11 9.97
C GLY A 336 8.66 -1.77 9.31
N THR A 337 8.50 -1.62 8.00
CA THR A 337 7.44 -2.20 7.17
C THR A 337 8.02 -2.73 5.87
N GLN A 338 7.23 -3.40 5.04
CA GLN A 338 7.69 -3.96 3.77
C GLN A 338 6.73 -3.66 2.62
N SER A 339 7.24 -3.64 1.38
CA SER A 339 6.39 -3.73 0.19
C SER A 339 6.14 -5.19 -0.12
N GLU A 340 4.89 -5.57 -0.43
CA GLU A 340 4.55 -6.98 -0.58
C GLU A 340 3.50 -7.23 -1.64
N TYR A 341 3.46 -8.48 -2.09
CA TYR A 341 2.33 -9.07 -2.81
C TYR A 341 2.02 -10.44 -2.23
N VAL A 342 0.75 -10.78 -2.19
CA VAL A 342 0.25 -11.98 -1.54
C VAL A 342 -0.06 -13.05 -2.57
N VAL A 343 0.37 -14.27 -2.32
CA VAL A 343 0.07 -15.44 -3.16
C VAL A 343 -0.75 -16.43 -2.35
N ALA A 344 -2.05 -16.41 -2.60
CA ALA A 344 -3.00 -17.26 -1.91
C ALA A 344 -3.21 -18.57 -2.66
N GLN A 345 -3.17 -19.68 -1.93
CA GLN A 345 -3.52 -21.00 -2.41
C GLN A 345 -4.86 -21.43 -1.81
N LEU A 346 -5.77 -21.89 -2.68
CA LEU A 346 -7.03 -22.50 -2.28
C LEU A 346 -6.93 -24.02 -2.27
N PRO A 347 -7.64 -24.70 -1.35
CA PRO A 347 -7.69 -26.15 -1.33
C PRO A 347 -8.36 -26.67 -2.61
N ILE A 348 -7.84 -27.77 -3.15
CA ILE A 348 -8.49 -28.47 -4.26
C ILE A 348 -9.73 -29.19 -3.68
N THR A 349 -10.92 -28.74 -4.04
CA THR A 349 -12.15 -29.46 -3.68
C THR A 349 -12.23 -30.73 -4.51
N ILE A 350 -11.76 -31.85 -3.98
CA ILE A 350 -11.99 -33.16 -4.58
C ILE A 350 -13.50 -33.42 -4.45
N LYS A 351 -14.23 -33.40 -5.55
CA LYS A 351 -15.59 -33.95 -5.57
C LYS A 351 -15.47 -35.39 -5.10
N GLN A 352 -15.88 -35.69 -3.86
CA GLN A 352 -16.03 -37.07 -3.43
C GLN A 352 -17.10 -37.69 -4.33
N ASN A 353 -16.64 -38.56 -5.24
CA ASN A 353 -17.50 -39.41 -6.03
C ASN A 353 -18.15 -40.45 -5.06
N THR A 354 -19.10 -40.02 -4.23
CA THR A 354 -19.90 -40.86 -3.35
C THR A 354 -20.88 -41.77 -4.12
N ALA A 355 -20.80 -41.77 -5.46
CA ALA A 355 -21.67 -42.59 -6.33
C ALA A 355 -21.14 -44.04 -6.54
N LYS A 356 -19.87 -44.35 -6.17
CA LYS A 356 -19.32 -45.68 -6.46
C LYS A 356 -19.46 -46.71 -5.35
N ASN A 357 -19.70 -46.29 -4.09
CA ASN A 357 -19.78 -47.23 -2.96
C ASN A 357 -21.20 -47.72 -2.63
N LYS A 358 -22.24 -47.34 -3.36
CA LYS A 358 -23.58 -47.88 -3.16
C LYS A 358 -23.93 -49.06 -4.08
N ARG A 359 -23.15 -49.32 -5.15
CA ARG A 359 -23.39 -50.49 -6.04
C ARG A 359 -22.73 -51.77 -5.57
N ASP A 360 -21.65 -51.68 -4.80
CA ASP A 360 -20.92 -52.88 -4.36
C ASP A 360 -21.44 -53.45 -3.01
N ARG A 361 -22.43 -52.82 -2.36
CA ARG A 361 -23.07 -53.36 -1.14
C ARG A 361 -24.40 -54.06 -1.39
N ASN A 362 -24.91 -54.04 -2.64
CA ASN A 362 -26.15 -54.77 -2.99
C ASN A 362 -25.91 -55.96 -3.91
N ALA A 363 -24.67 -56.47 -3.96
CA ALA A 363 -24.30 -57.65 -4.74
C ALA A 363 -23.56 -58.70 -3.90
N ASN A 364 -24.00 -58.88 -2.63
CA ASN A 364 -23.66 -60.06 -1.83
C ASN A 364 -24.88 -60.49 -1.06
#